data_c44681908281c8e01f0983c087840bf8
#
_entry.id   c44681908281c8e01f0983c087840bf8
#
_cell.length_a   1.000
_cell.length_b   1.000
_cell.length_c   1.000
_cell.angle_alpha   90.00
_cell.angle_beta   90.00
_cell.angle_gamma   90.00
#
_symmetry.space_group_name_H-M   'P 1'
#
loop_
_entity.id
_entity.type
_entity.pdbx_description
1 polymer ?
#
loop_
_entity_poly.entity_id
_entity_poly.type
_entity_poly.pdbx_seq_one_letter_code
_entity_poly.pdbx_strand_id
1 'polypeptide(L)'
;MTSGTVAYQYHQRVLDELARHGLNPRRDTPPDMLRDAVRDLYKYEIRRLRSELLAGRIRKPDYAGHVIALRQRYWLLSIPTQLWLERTGDGG
;
A
#
# COMPACT_ATOMS: atom_id res chain seq x y z
N MET A 1 -28.94 4.85 18.12
CA MET A 1 -28.61 4.57 17.61
C MET A 1 -27.71 4.52 17.04
N THR A 2 -27.26 4.20 16.82
CA THR A 2 -26.53 4.21 16.38
C THR A 2 -25.94 4.30 15.53
N SER A 3 -25.51 4.64 15.21
CA SER A 3 -25.03 5.00 14.25
C SER A 3 -24.45 4.05 13.51
N GLY A 4 -24.41 3.63 12.65
CA GLY A 4 -23.76 2.74 11.90
C GLY A 4 -22.45 3.14 11.38
N THR A 5 -21.88 4.12 11.87
CA THR A 5 -20.61 4.56 11.35
C THR A 5 -19.50 3.67 11.88
N VAL A 6 -18.74 3.07 11.00
CA VAL A 6 -17.59 2.29 11.39
C VAL A 6 -16.37 3.18 11.29
N ALA A 7 -15.59 3.22 12.32
CA ALA A 7 -14.36 3.99 12.31
C ALA A 7 -13.17 3.02 12.41
N TYR A 8 -12.18 3.24 11.57
CA TYR A 8 -10.99 2.41 11.56
C TYR A 8 -9.85 3.17 12.20
N GLN A 9 -9.07 2.49 13.02
CA GLN A 9 -7.91 3.11 13.63
C GLN A 9 -6.66 2.51 12.99
N TYR A 10 -6.10 3.23 12.08
CA TYR A 10 -4.89 2.79 11.40
C TYR A 10 -3.67 3.05 12.26
N HIS A 11 -2.69 2.15 12.21
CA HIS A 11 -1.39 2.42 12.82
C HIS A 11 -0.79 3.65 12.16
N GLN A 12 -0.15 4.48 12.95
CA GLN A 12 0.45 5.70 12.43
C GLN A 12 1.46 5.38 11.32
N ARG A 13 2.20 4.30 11.49
CA ARG A 13 3.17 3.89 10.49
C ARG A 13 2.51 3.60 9.14
N VAL A 14 1.31 3.01 9.17
CA VAL A 14 0.55 2.73 7.96
C VAL A 14 0.06 4.05 7.33
N LEU A 15 -0.44 4.95 8.17
CA LEU A 15 -0.90 6.26 7.68
C LEU A 15 0.24 7.02 7.02
N ASP A 16 1.43 6.98 7.62
CA ASP A 16 2.59 7.66 7.07
C ASP A 16 2.96 7.08 5.70
N GLU A 17 2.89 5.75 5.60
CA GLU A 17 3.22 5.10 4.33
C GLU A 17 2.18 5.38 3.27
N LEU A 18 0.90 5.36 3.64
CA LEU A 18 -0.18 5.70 2.71
C LEU A 18 -0.01 7.13 2.19
N ALA A 19 0.38 8.04 3.08
CA ALA A 19 0.61 9.42 2.69
C ALA A 19 1.74 9.53 1.67
N ARG A 20 2.77 8.71 1.81
CA ARG A 20 3.86 8.70 0.83
C ARG A 20 3.38 8.29 -0.54
N HIS A 21 2.33 7.48 -0.60
CA HIS A 21 1.72 7.07 -1.87
C HIS A 21 0.62 8.04 -2.30
N GLY A 22 0.45 9.14 -1.60
CA GLY A 22 -0.56 10.12 -1.95
C GLY A 22 -1.96 9.77 -1.46
N LEU A 23 -2.07 8.86 -0.51
CA LEU A 23 -3.37 8.42 -0.01
C LEU A 23 -3.58 8.90 1.40
N ASN A 24 -4.72 9.55 1.64
CA ASN A 24 -5.04 10.08 2.95
C ASN A 24 -6.42 9.60 3.36
N PRO A 25 -6.50 8.47 4.06
CA PRO A 25 -7.80 7.89 4.39
C PRO A 25 -8.54 8.71 5.44
N ARG A 26 -9.83 8.60 5.40
CA ARG A 26 -10.69 9.16 6.43
C ARG A 26 -10.93 8.09 7.48
N ARG A 27 -11.56 8.46 8.58
CA ARG A 27 -11.88 7.52 9.63
C ARG A 27 -12.69 6.35 9.15
N ASP A 28 -13.59 6.58 8.17
CA ASP A 28 -14.48 5.54 7.70
C ASP A 28 -14.00 4.88 6.41
N THR A 29 -12.79 5.16 5.98
CA THR A 29 -12.25 4.54 4.76
C THR A 29 -11.83 3.09 5.06
N PRO A 30 -12.45 2.10 4.40
CA PRO A 30 -12.09 0.71 4.68
C PRO A 30 -10.67 0.38 4.21
N PRO A 31 -9.95 -0.44 4.98
CA PRO A 31 -8.59 -0.83 4.57
C PRO A 31 -8.51 -1.49 3.22
N ASP A 32 -9.50 -2.30 2.84
CA ASP A 32 -9.48 -3.00 1.56
C ASP A 32 -9.51 -2.04 0.39
N MET A 33 -10.23 -0.94 0.53
CA MET A 33 -10.28 0.08 -0.50
C MET A 33 -8.91 0.72 -0.70
N LEU A 34 -8.23 0.99 0.41
CA LEU A 34 -6.89 1.55 0.34
C LEU A 34 -5.90 0.56 -0.23
N ARG A 35 -6.05 -0.71 0.14
CA ARG A 35 -5.17 -1.74 -0.39
C ARG A 35 -5.31 -1.83 -1.91
N ASP A 36 -6.53 -1.75 -2.41
CA ASP A 36 -6.75 -1.77 -3.86
C ASP A 36 -6.09 -0.57 -4.53
N ALA A 37 -6.17 0.60 -3.92
CA ALA A 37 -5.52 1.79 -4.46
C ALA A 37 -4.00 1.62 -4.48
N VAL A 38 -3.42 1.10 -3.40
CA VAL A 38 -1.98 0.86 -3.33
C VAL A 38 -1.57 -0.18 -4.38
N ARG A 39 -2.38 -1.23 -4.53
CA ARG A 39 -2.10 -2.27 -5.53
C ARG A 39 -2.10 -1.69 -6.95
N ASP A 40 -3.05 -0.81 -7.24
CA ASP A 40 -3.12 -0.19 -8.56
C ASP A 40 -1.89 0.66 -8.84
N LEU A 41 -1.42 1.39 -7.84
CA LEU A 41 -0.18 2.16 -7.98
C LEU A 41 1.01 1.25 -8.24
N TYR A 42 1.08 0.14 -7.51
CA TYR A 42 2.16 -0.83 -7.69
C TYR A 42 2.14 -1.42 -9.11
N LYS A 43 0.96 -1.79 -9.58
CA LYS A 43 0.81 -2.35 -10.93
C LYS A 43 1.25 -1.34 -11.98
N TYR A 44 0.91 -0.08 -11.79
CA TYR A 44 1.32 0.97 -12.71
C TYR A 44 2.85 1.06 -12.75
N GLU A 45 3.48 1.06 -11.59
CA GLU A 45 4.94 1.18 -11.52
C GLU A 45 5.65 -0.04 -12.08
N ILE A 46 5.08 -1.23 -11.87
CA ILE A 46 5.65 -2.44 -12.45
C ILE A 46 5.59 -2.39 -13.98
N ARG A 47 4.47 -1.94 -14.53
CA ARG A 47 4.34 -1.81 -15.98
C ARG A 47 5.33 -0.80 -16.53
N ARG A 48 5.49 0.30 -15.82
CA ARG A 48 6.44 1.32 -16.23
C ARG A 48 7.86 0.78 -16.22
N LEU A 49 8.20 0.03 -15.19
CA LEU A 49 9.53 -0.56 -15.06
C LEU A 49 9.78 -1.55 -16.20
N ARG A 50 8.77 -2.34 -16.54
CA ARG A 50 8.89 -3.28 -17.65
C ARG A 50 9.09 -2.54 -18.96
N SER A 51 8.38 -1.43 -19.17
CA SER A 51 8.54 -0.62 -20.37
C SER A 51 9.96 -0.07 -20.47
N GLU A 52 10.54 0.33 -19.34
CA GLU A 52 11.92 0.82 -19.31
C GLU A 52 12.89 -0.28 -19.70
N LEU A 53 12.64 -1.49 -19.23
CA LEU A 53 13.48 -2.62 -19.61
C LEU A 53 13.39 -2.89 -21.11
N LEU A 54 12.18 -2.93 -21.64
CA LEU A 54 11.96 -3.22 -23.05
C LEU A 54 12.53 -2.13 -23.95
N ALA A 55 12.55 -0.89 -23.47
CA ALA A 55 13.10 0.23 -24.21
C ALA A 55 14.62 0.32 -24.08
N GLY A 56 15.22 -0.56 -23.31
CA GLY A 56 16.67 -0.55 -23.15
C GLY A 56 17.20 0.48 -22.16
N ARG A 57 16.31 1.16 -21.43
CA ARG A 57 16.76 2.16 -20.47
C ARG A 57 17.19 1.55 -19.15
N ILE A 58 16.79 0.31 -18.90
CA ILE A 58 17.24 -0.46 -17.75
C ILE A 58 17.87 -1.73 -18.31
N ARG A 59 19.05 -2.06 -17.81
CA ARG A 59 19.73 -3.28 -18.25
C ARG A 59 19.11 -4.48 -17.58
N LYS A 60 19.07 -5.59 -18.30
CA LYS A 60 18.51 -6.84 -17.79
C LYS A 60 19.05 -7.23 -16.42
N PRO A 61 20.39 -7.20 -16.19
CA PRO A 61 20.90 -7.57 -14.87
C PRO A 61 20.42 -6.66 -13.75
N ASP A 62 20.07 -5.41 -14.06
CA ASP A 62 19.65 -4.45 -13.05
C ASP A 62 18.16 -4.51 -12.78
N TYR A 63 17.40 -5.13 -13.66
CA TYR A 63 15.95 -5.15 -13.55
C TYR A 63 15.47 -5.79 -12.25
N ALA A 64 16.08 -6.90 -11.86
CA ALA A 64 15.68 -7.59 -10.62
C ALA A 64 15.86 -6.69 -9.40
N GLY A 65 16.93 -5.91 -9.36
CA GLY A 65 17.17 -4.97 -8.27
C GLY A 65 16.10 -3.90 -8.21
N HIS A 66 15.67 -3.41 -9.36
CA HIS A 66 14.60 -2.41 -9.42
C HIS A 66 13.27 -2.98 -8.91
N VAL A 67 12.99 -4.26 -9.25
CA VAL A 67 11.77 -4.91 -8.79
C VAL A 67 11.80 -5.08 -7.27
N ILE A 68 12.94 -5.50 -6.74
CA ILE A 68 13.10 -5.66 -5.29
C ILE A 68 12.90 -4.33 -4.56
N ALA A 69 13.51 -3.27 -5.08
CA ALA A 69 13.36 -1.95 -4.48
C ALA A 69 11.91 -1.49 -4.52
N LEU A 70 11.21 -1.80 -5.59
CA LEU A 70 9.81 -1.43 -5.71
C LEU A 70 8.96 -2.20 -4.70
N ARG A 71 9.21 -3.49 -4.53
CA ARG A 71 8.50 -4.29 -3.53
C ARG A 71 8.70 -3.73 -2.12
N GLN A 72 9.90 -3.31 -1.82
CA GLN A 72 10.20 -2.73 -0.52
C GLN A 72 9.45 -1.42 -0.32
N ARG A 73 9.30 -0.62 -1.37
CA ARG A 73 8.54 0.62 -1.29
C ARG A 73 7.06 0.35 -1.07
N TYR A 74 6.55 -0.77 -1.58
CA TYR A 74 5.15 -1.14 -1.44
C TYR A 74 4.96 -2.23 -0.40
N TRP A 75 5.69 -2.13 0.70
CA TRP A 75 5.66 -3.16 1.76
C TRP A 75 4.27 -3.36 2.36
N LEU A 76 3.39 -2.36 2.27
CA LEU A 76 2.03 -2.50 2.78
C LEU A 76 1.29 -3.66 2.12
N LEU A 77 1.62 -3.98 0.87
CA LEU A 77 0.95 -5.06 0.17
C LEU A 77 1.39 -6.44 0.67
N SER A 78 2.47 -6.49 1.45
CA SER A 78 2.98 -7.75 1.97
C SER A 78 2.34 -8.16 3.29
N ILE A 79 1.51 -7.30 3.88
CA ILE A 79 0.88 -7.62 5.16
C ILE A 79 -0.64 -7.56 5.00
N PRO A 80 -1.37 -8.43 5.70
CA PRO A 80 -2.83 -8.42 5.65
C PRO A 80 -3.39 -7.11 6.17
N THR A 81 -4.52 -6.69 5.64
CA THR A 81 -5.12 -5.42 6.03
C THR A 81 -5.54 -5.39 7.50
N GLN A 82 -5.80 -6.54 8.11
CA GLN A 82 -6.09 -6.56 9.53
C GLN A 82 -4.94 -6.00 10.35
N LEU A 83 -3.71 -6.15 9.86
CA LEU A 83 -2.54 -5.65 10.56
C LEU A 83 -2.26 -4.18 10.28
N TRP A 84 -3.03 -3.57 9.41
CA TRP A 84 -2.95 -2.12 9.18
C TRP A 84 -3.64 -1.36 10.29
N LEU A 85 -4.53 -2.03 11.02
CA LEU A 85 -5.36 -1.41 12.04
C LEU A 85 -4.83 -1.71 13.44
N GLU A 86 -5.00 -0.75 14.34
CA GLU A 86 -4.66 -0.99 15.72
C GLU A 86 -5.72 -1.88 16.34
N ARG A 87 -5.26 -2.73 17.24
CA ARG A 87 -6.20 -3.53 17.97
C ARG A 87 -6.94 -2.64 18.90
N THR A 88 -8.25 -2.79 18.92
CA THR A 88 -8.96 -2.01 19.84
C THR A 88 -9.00 -2.82 21.01
N GLY A 89 -8.25 -2.85 21.65
CA GLY A 89 -8.16 -3.46 22.73
C GLY A 89 -9.12 -3.92 23.60
N ASP A 90 -10.05 -4.11 23.38
CA ASP A 90 -10.89 -4.48 24.22
C ASP A 90 -10.58 -5.74 24.60
N GLY A 91 -9.75 -6.01 24.40
CA GLY A 91 -9.37 -6.99 24.94
C GLY A 91 -10.00 -7.84 25.28
N GLY A 92 -10.39 -7.24 25.05
CA GLY A 92 -10.92 -7.99 25.43
C GLY A 92 -10.52 -8.55 25.37
#